data_14124ce10c8abbd89fbdae2499eed7c3
#
_entry.id   14124ce10c8abbd89fbdae2499eed7c3
#
_cell.length_a   1.000
_cell.length_b   1.000
_cell.length_c   1.000
_cell.angle_alpha   90.00
_cell.angle_beta   90.00
_cell.angle_gamma   90.00
#
_symmetry.space_group_name_H-M   'P 1'
#
loop_
_entity.id
_entity.type
_entity.pdbx_description
1 polymer ?
#
loop_
_entity_poly.entity_id
_entity_poly.type
_entity_poly.pdbx_seq_one_letter_code
_entity_poly.pdbx_strand_id
1 'polypeptide(L)'
;MKKVLSFLSLVIVFVLLMTVTVSAFSSSVLSSPDYQLDIDGIRYVEKTTTENSKKQNIFYGEYNTTAENAEYEWVIHSIREGSNTTLSTVMNIAKDYEAKTGRKVMLATNGDYFYNTGANVESYVNDGIVITKGNMANKNCIGFDNNGKVVVGRMTEVDKRLVIYDKDNNPVFFEINKFNEQPAAGEIAIYHTAGTYSITNAGVMIGKSSNTNLNQYPVWGSDYTMIGTGVAESKSFTLKSGQFAVVYTEEHNDIFANHAYGAPVDLVEIPAGQFAGCTWVLGGYDAIVNNFTVNTNCHTDNSGNAAAPRTFIGFKEDGTGFVCVVDGRGAGGSVGITVNQEAQLASVLGAKFALELDGGGSSTMVVRVNDTLTLRNVPSDGSMRRVSNAIMLVEKPAKEDVTEPTTPTEPDPTEPTVPTEPTEPVNPNGSGTSTQPQLNLFQKLWLAIIEFFRNLFSVFKV
;
A
#
# COMPACT_ATOMS: atom_id res chain seq x y z
N MET A 1 -40.44 -31.53 40.29
CA MET A 1 -40.06 -31.49 38.88
C MET A 1 -40.71 -30.32 38.11
N LYS A 2 -42.01 -30.11 38.07
CA LYS A 2 -42.66 -28.99 37.33
C LYS A 2 -42.17 -27.58 37.75
N LYS A 3 -41.90 -27.31 39.03
CA LYS A 3 -41.39 -26.02 39.51
C LYS A 3 -39.93 -25.75 39.16
N VAL A 4 -39.11 -26.80 39.05
CA VAL A 4 -37.70 -26.68 38.63
C VAL A 4 -37.60 -26.44 37.12
N LEU A 5 -38.45 -27.10 36.32
CA LEU A 5 -38.53 -26.84 34.88
C LEU A 5 -38.99 -25.41 34.55
N SER A 6 -39.94 -24.88 35.34
CA SER A 6 -40.44 -23.51 35.16
C SER A 6 -39.36 -22.46 35.54
N PHE A 7 -38.54 -22.74 36.55
CA PHE A 7 -37.44 -21.87 36.94
C PHE A 7 -36.30 -21.91 35.91
N LEU A 8 -35.99 -23.13 35.38
CA LEU A 8 -34.96 -23.29 34.34
C LEU A 8 -35.37 -22.61 33.03
N SER A 9 -36.66 -22.70 32.64
CA SER A 9 -37.12 -21.99 31.44
C SER A 9 -37.14 -20.47 31.62
N LEU A 10 -37.40 -19.96 32.82
CA LEU A 10 -37.34 -18.52 33.11
C LEU A 10 -35.90 -18.02 33.10
N VAL A 11 -34.94 -18.81 33.60
CA VAL A 11 -33.51 -18.46 33.59
C VAL A 11 -32.97 -18.51 32.14
N ILE A 12 -33.36 -19.48 31.32
CA ILE A 12 -32.97 -19.54 29.91
C ILE A 12 -33.54 -18.36 29.10
N VAL A 13 -34.78 -17.97 29.35
CA VAL A 13 -35.40 -16.78 28.72
C VAL A 13 -34.71 -15.51 29.20
N PHE A 14 -34.33 -15.43 30.49
CA PHE A 14 -33.60 -14.25 31.02
C PHE A 14 -32.19 -14.18 30.51
N VAL A 15 -31.48 -15.31 30.33
CA VAL A 15 -30.13 -15.36 29.72
C VAL A 15 -30.20 -15.06 28.20
N LEU A 16 -31.25 -15.52 27.50
CA LEU A 16 -31.48 -15.16 26.09
C LEU A 16 -31.87 -13.68 25.89
N LEU A 17 -32.51 -13.06 26.92
CA LEU A 17 -32.85 -11.62 26.91
C LEU A 17 -31.62 -10.73 27.26
N MET A 18 -30.55 -11.29 27.85
CA MET A 18 -29.34 -10.53 28.19
C MET A 18 -28.32 -10.43 27.05
N THR A 19 -28.56 -11.06 25.89
CA THR A 19 -27.63 -11.01 24.76
C THR A 19 -28.10 -10.16 23.58
N VAL A 20 -29.19 -9.39 23.75
CA VAL A 20 -29.46 -8.31 22.79
C VAL A 20 -28.53 -7.17 23.13
N THR A 21 -27.32 -7.21 22.58
CA THR A 21 -26.49 -6.00 22.48
C THR A 21 -27.23 -5.04 21.57
N VAL A 22 -27.99 -4.13 22.18
CA VAL A 22 -28.59 -3.02 21.43
C VAL A 22 -27.43 -2.28 20.81
N SER A 23 -27.31 -2.39 19.46
CA SER A 23 -26.32 -1.57 18.73
C SER A 23 -26.55 -0.10 19.11
N ALA A 24 -25.50 0.62 19.46
CA ALA A 24 -25.58 2.04 19.74
C ALA A 24 -26.06 2.83 18.52
N PHE A 25 -25.88 2.25 17.30
CA PHE A 25 -26.24 2.89 16.04
C PHE A 25 -27.23 2.05 15.24
N SER A 26 -28.19 2.73 14.60
CA SER A 26 -29.11 2.12 13.65
C SER A 26 -28.43 1.89 12.31
N SER A 27 -28.86 0.88 11.54
CA SER A 27 -28.46 0.67 10.15
C SER A 27 -28.80 1.87 9.24
N SER A 28 -29.68 2.76 9.68
CA SER A 28 -30.04 3.99 8.99
C SER A 28 -29.27 5.23 9.51
N VAL A 29 -28.16 5.04 10.23
CA VAL A 29 -27.41 6.13 10.88
C VAL A 29 -27.01 7.26 9.93
N LEU A 30 -26.72 6.97 8.68
CA LEU A 30 -26.41 7.96 7.63
C LEU A 30 -27.63 8.36 6.77
N SER A 31 -28.85 7.90 7.12
CA SER A 31 -30.05 8.31 6.36
C SER A 31 -30.38 9.77 6.63
N SER A 32 -30.93 10.47 5.61
CA SER A 32 -31.24 11.89 5.67
C SER A 32 -30.05 12.71 6.22
N PRO A 33 -28.93 12.75 5.51
CA PRO A 33 -27.73 13.46 5.93
C PRO A 33 -27.97 14.95 6.03
N ASP A 34 -27.19 15.63 6.90
CA ASP A 34 -27.21 17.09 7.02
C ASP A 34 -26.49 17.75 5.82
N TYR A 35 -25.48 17.03 5.28
CA TYR A 35 -24.77 17.38 4.05
C TYR A 35 -24.36 16.11 3.31
N GLN A 36 -24.46 16.12 2.00
CA GLN A 36 -24.01 15.02 1.13
C GLN A 36 -23.35 15.60 -0.13
N LEU A 37 -22.30 14.94 -0.55
CA LEU A 37 -21.58 15.20 -1.79
C LEU A 37 -21.41 13.86 -2.52
N ASP A 38 -21.88 13.77 -3.75
CA ASP A 38 -21.67 12.65 -4.64
C ASP A 38 -20.95 13.17 -5.89
N ILE A 39 -19.71 12.77 -6.11
CA ILE A 39 -18.86 13.15 -7.25
C ILE A 39 -18.16 11.92 -7.77
N ASP A 40 -18.38 11.56 -9.03
CA ASP A 40 -17.65 10.52 -9.75
C ASP A 40 -17.56 9.18 -8.97
N GLY A 41 -18.66 8.80 -8.31
CA GLY A 41 -18.76 7.60 -7.48
C GLY A 41 -18.21 7.76 -6.05
N ILE A 42 -17.60 8.88 -5.71
CA ILE A 42 -17.25 9.23 -4.32
C ILE A 42 -18.51 9.68 -3.62
N ARG A 43 -18.82 9.03 -2.50
CA ARG A 43 -19.90 9.47 -1.61
C ARG A 43 -19.32 10.02 -0.32
N TYR A 44 -19.62 11.27 0.00
CA TYR A 44 -19.29 11.90 1.27
C TYR A 44 -20.55 12.36 2.00
N VAL A 45 -20.63 12.13 3.31
CA VAL A 45 -21.81 12.41 4.15
C VAL A 45 -21.39 13.03 5.46
N GLU A 46 -22.12 14.08 5.88
CA GLU A 46 -22.08 14.61 7.24
C GLU A 46 -23.44 14.34 7.90
N LYS A 47 -23.41 13.82 9.10
CA LYS A 47 -24.60 13.49 9.86
C LYS A 47 -24.47 13.86 11.32
N THR A 48 -25.40 14.68 11.81
CA THR A 48 -25.65 14.83 13.23
C THR A 48 -26.72 13.84 13.66
N THR A 49 -26.41 13.02 14.64
CA THR A 49 -27.35 12.06 15.22
C THR A 49 -27.36 12.16 16.74
N THR A 50 -28.34 11.53 17.37
CA THR A 50 -28.44 11.44 18.83
C THR A 50 -28.50 9.97 19.23
N GLU A 51 -27.46 9.53 19.90
CA GLU A 51 -27.34 8.15 20.39
C GLU A 51 -27.31 8.17 21.91
N ASN A 52 -28.23 7.43 22.55
CA ASN A 52 -28.38 7.42 24.01
C ASN A 52 -28.48 8.84 24.63
N SER A 53 -29.26 9.72 24.02
CA SER A 53 -29.43 11.12 24.39
C SER A 53 -28.16 11.98 24.28
N LYS A 54 -27.15 11.52 23.56
CA LYS A 54 -25.87 12.24 23.30
C LYS A 54 -25.75 12.56 21.84
N LYS A 55 -25.47 13.84 21.54
CA LYS A 55 -25.23 14.29 20.16
C LYS A 55 -23.89 13.75 19.64
N GLN A 56 -23.91 13.27 18.39
CA GLN A 56 -22.74 12.81 17.65
C GLN A 56 -22.72 13.48 16.27
N ASN A 57 -21.57 14.00 15.87
CA ASN A 57 -21.33 14.47 14.51
C ASN A 57 -20.45 13.43 13.79
N ILE A 58 -20.94 12.87 12.71
CA ILE A 58 -20.30 11.80 11.94
C ILE A 58 -19.98 12.36 10.55
N PHE A 59 -18.74 12.14 10.13
CA PHE A 59 -18.19 12.50 8.81
C PHE A 59 -17.73 11.22 8.14
N TYR A 60 -18.33 10.87 7.02
CA TYR A 60 -18.13 9.60 6.35
C TYR A 60 -17.83 9.81 4.87
N GLY A 61 -16.77 9.17 4.36
CA GLY A 61 -16.45 9.17 2.94
C GLY A 61 -16.13 7.77 2.45
N GLU A 62 -16.68 7.38 1.29
CA GLU A 62 -16.49 6.05 0.69
C GLU A 62 -16.26 6.12 -0.81
N TYR A 63 -15.52 5.12 -1.31
CA TYR A 63 -15.29 4.91 -2.74
C TYR A 63 -14.94 3.46 -3.03
N ASN A 64 -15.46 2.91 -4.13
CA ASN A 64 -15.12 1.57 -4.60
C ASN A 64 -13.99 1.62 -5.62
N THR A 65 -12.76 1.26 -5.20
CA THR A 65 -11.57 1.25 -6.06
C THR A 65 -11.53 0.08 -7.03
N THR A 66 -12.36 -0.96 -6.80
CA THR A 66 -12.42 -2.16 -7.64
C THR A 66 -13.47 -2.07 -8.75
N ALA A 67 -14.23 -0.98 -8.82
CA ALA A 67 -15.16 -0.73 -9.91
C ALA A 67 -14.44 -0.66 -11.26
N GLU A 68 -15.07 -1.12 -12.34
CA GLU A 68 -14.47 -1.24 -13.69
C GLU A 68 -13.84 0.07 -14.20
N ASN A 69 -14.45 1.19 -13.88
CA ASN A 69 -14.00 2.53 -14.30
C ASN A 69 -13.59 3.38 -13.10
N ALA A 70 -13.00 2.78 -12.07
CA ALA A 70 -12.57 3.54 -10.91
C ALA A 70 -11.46 4.54 -11.27
N GLU A 71 -11.74 5.83 -11.07
CA GLU A 71 -10.84 6.94 -11.36
C GLU A 71 -10.00 7.37 -10.16
N TYR A 72 -10.34 6.84 -8.97
CA TYR A 72 -9.65 7.16 -7.72
C TYR A 72 -9.13 5.91 -7.04
N GLU A 73 -8.16 6.12 -6.14
CA GLU A 73 -7.56 5.07 -5.32
C GLU A 73 -7.27 5.54 -3.91
N TRP A 74 -7.31 4.61 -2.95
CA TRP A 74 -6.87 4.86 -1.59
C TRP A 74 -5.36 4.78 -1.47
N VAL A 75 -4.75 5.79 -0.87
CA VAL A 75 -3.30 5.86 -0.60
C VAL A 75 -3.04 6.30 0.83
N ILE A 76 -1.84 6.00 1.32
CA ILE A 76 -1.34 6.55 2.59
C ILE A 76 -0.13 7.42 2.27
N HIS A 77 -0.09 8.63 2.81
CA HIS A 77 1.03 9.54 2.58
C HIS A 77 1.56 10.18 3.86
N SER A 78 2.85 10.45 3.87
CA SER A 78 3.54 11.20 4.91
C SER A 78 4.55 12.16 4.29
N ILE A 79 4.76 13.31 4.90
CA ILE A 79 5.83 14.23 4.49
C ILE A 79 7.14 13.69 5.05
N ARG A 80 8.08 13.31 4.15
CA ARG A 80 9.34 12.66 4.52
C ARG A 80 10.52 13.34 3.86
N GLU A 81 11.65 13.34 4.60
CA GLU A 81 12.98 13.67 4.12
C GLU A 81 13.90 12.49 4.47
N GLY A 82 14.24 11.68 3.48
CA GLY A 82 14.90 10.39 3.69
C GLY A 82 14.10 9.48 4.63
N SER A 83 14.70 9.01 5.71
CA SER A 83 14.05 8.16 6.73
C SER A 83 13.19 8.93 7.73
N ASN A 84 13.24 10.27 7.76
CA ASN A 84 12.56 11.08 8.77
C ASN A 84 11.17 11.50 8.30
N THR A 85 10.16 11.30 9.16
CA THR A 85 8.80 11.80 8.93
C THR A 85 8.62 13.14 9.64
N THR A 86 8.08 14.12 8.92
CA THR A 86 7.77 15.45 9.46
C THR A 86 6.29 15.50 9.84
N LEU A 87 6.01 15.76 11.13
CA LEU A 87 4.62 15.96 11.59
C LEU A 87 3.99 17.16 10.89
N SER A 88 2.83 16.97 10.30
CA SER A 88 2.10 18.01 9.59
C SER A 88 0.59 17.82 9.71
N THR A 89 -0.20 18.86 9.43
CA THR A 89 -1.65 18.73 9.41
C THR A 89 -2.10 17.88 8.22
N VAL A 90 -3.23 17.19 8.35
CA VAL A 90 -3.83 16.40 7.25
C VAL A 90 -3.96 17.24 5.98
N MET A 91 -4.38 18.50 6.11
CA MET A 91 -4.47 19.45 5.00
C MET A 91 -3.11 19.66 4.30
N ASN A 92 -2.04 19.80 5.05
CA ASN A 92 -0.71 20.03 4.48
C ASN A 92 -0.12 18.74 3.89
N ILE A 93 -0.42 17.57 4.48
CA ILE A 93 -0.04 16.27 3.93
C ILE A 93 -0.73 16.06 2.57
N ALA A 94 -2.02 16.39 2.47
CA ALA A 94 -2.76 16.33 1.22
C ALA A 94 -2.17 17.28 0.15
N LYS A 95 -1.85 18.52 0.51
CA LYS A 95 -1.21 19.49 -0.41
C LYS A 95 0.19 19.07 -0.83
N ASP A 96 0.99 18.47 0.06
CA ASP A 96 2.31 17.93 -0.27
C ASP A 96 2.20 16.79 -1.29
N TYR A 97 1.22 15.92 -1.12
CA TYR A 97 0.94 14.85 -2.09
C TYR A 97 0.59 15.43 -3.47
N GLU A 98 -0.34 16.38 -3.53
CA GLU A 98 -0.71 17.04 -4.79
C GLU A 98 0.48 17.72 -5.47
N ALA A 99 1.31 18.42 -4.68
CA ALA A 99 2.49 19.10 -5.21
C ALA A 99 3.55 18.12 -5.78
N LYS A 100 3.67 16.93 -5.19
CA LYS A 100 4.65 15.92 -5.61
C LYS A 100 4.17 15.08 -6.80
N THR A 101 2.88 14.79 -6.87
CA THR A 101 2.33 13.82 -7.83
C THR A 101 1.53 14.47 -8.95
N GLY A 102 1.08 15.71 -8.78
CA GLY A 102 0.11 16.37 -9.68
C GLY A 102 -1.32 15.81 -9.59
N ARG A 103 -1.58 14.84 -8.71
CA ARG A 103 -2.86 14.12 -8.57
C ARG A 103 -3.70 14.77 -7.49
N LYS A 104 -4.98 15.01 -7.75
CA LYS A 104 -5.88 15.65 -6.79
C LYS A 104 -6.25 14.71 -5.64
N VAL A 105 -6.29 15.27 -4.43
CA VAL A 105 -6.83 14.61 -3.24
C VAL A 105 -8.29 14.98 -3.10
N MET A 106 -9.18 13.99 -3.02
CA MET A 106 -10.63 14.17 -2.88
C MET A 106 -11.09 14.10 -1.42
N LEU A 107 -10.56 13.14 -0.67
CA LEU A 107 -10.79 12.94 0.75
C LEU A 107 -9.47 12.71 1.45
N ALA A 108 -9.32 13.18 2.70
CA ALA A 108 -8.19 12.87 3.55
C ALA A 108 -8.58 12.83 5.02
N THR A 109 -8.01 11.89 5.77
CA THR A 109 -8.11 11.80 7.23
C THR A 109 -6.76 11.45 7.85
N ASN A 110 -6.61 11.67 9.15
CA ASN A 110 -5.42 11.24 9.87
C ASN A 110 -5.31 9.70 9.89
N GLY A 111 -4.09 9.21 10.01
CA GLY A 111 -3.78 7.78 10.04
C GLY A 111 -3.39 7.28 11.43
N ASP A 112 -2.20 6.65 11.49
CA ASP A 112 -1.67 5.93 12.64
C ASP A 112 -1.33 6.83 13.84
N TYR A 113 -1.22 6.20 15.01
CA TYR A 113 -0.57 6.77 16.19
C TYR A 113 0.90 7.06 15.90
N PHE A 114 1.44 8.08 16.54
CA PHE A 114 2.80 8.55 16.26
C PHE A 114 3.52 9.08 17.50
N TYR A 115 4.85 9.06 17.43
CA TYR A 115 5.71 9.69 18.42
C TYR A 115 5.98 11.17 18.07
N ASN A 116 6.37 11.97 19.05
CA ASN A 116 6.74 13.37 18.83
C ASN A 116 7.89 13.57 17.81
N THR A 117 8.64 12.51 17.53
CA THR A 117 9.67 12.47 16.48
C THR A 117 9.12 12.41 15.07
N GLY A 118 7.81 12.17 14.90
CA GLY A 118 7.16 11.91 13.62
C GLY A 118 7.10 10.43 13.22
N ALA A 119 7.83 9.56 13.91
CA ALA A 119 7.78 8.12 13.63
C ALA A 119 6.41 7.54 14.00
N ASN A 120 5.90 6.65 13.16
CA ASN A 120 4.69 5.89 13.44
C ASN A 120 4.91 4.94 14.61
N VAL A 121 3.87 4.70 15.40
CA VAL A 121 3.92 3.73 16.51
C VAL A 121 3.93 2.31 15.97
N GLU A 122 3.12 2.04 14.95
CA GLU A 122 2.97 0.73 14.36
C GLU A 122 3.48 0.65 12.91
N SER A 123 3.19 -0.44 12.24
CA SER A 123 3.70 -0.69 10.89
C SER A 123 3.10 0.27 9.88
N TYR A 124 3.96 0.83 9.06
CA TYR A 124 3.59 1.69 7.95
C TYR A 124 4.30 1.21 6.68
N VAL A 125 3.52 0.92 5.66
CA VAL A 125 3.97 0.58 4.31
C VAL A 125 3.42 1.60 3.34
N ASN A 126 4.29 2.15 2.53
CA ASN A 126 3.97 3.13 1.51
C ASN A 126 4.43 2.61 0.16
N ASP A 127 3.48 2.45 -0.76
CA ASP A 127 3.73 1.94 -2.11
C ASP A 127 4.58 0.64 -2.13
N GLY A 128 4.14 -0.34 -1.32
CA GLY A 128 4.79 -1.65 -1.19
C GLY A 128 6.07 -1.67 -0.37
N ILE A 129 6.61 -0.52 0.05
CA ILE A 129 7.85 -0.43 0.82
C ILE A 129 7.57 -0.17 2.29
N VAL A 130 8.19 -0.96 3.17
CA VAL A 130 8.07 -0.80 4.62
C VAL A 130 8.83 0.45 5.06
N ILE A 131 8.10 1.42 5.58
CA ILE A 131 8.64 2.67 6.11
C ILE A 131 8.97 2.53 7.60
N THR A 132 8.04 1.94 8.33
CA THR A 132 8.18 1.67 9.77
C THR A 132 7.67 0.28 10.05
N LYS A 133 8.44 -0.51 10.80
CA LYS A 133 7.98 -1.82 11.29
C LYS A 133 7.12 -1.69 12.53
N GLY A 134 7.27 -0.60 13.26
CA GLY A 134 6.58 -0.37 14.52
C GLY A 134 6.87 -1.45 15.56
N ASN A 135 5.96 -1.64 16.49
CA ASN A 135 5.97 -2.78 17.40
C ASN A 135 5.11 -3.91 16.83
N MET A 136 5.55 -4.53 15.74
CA MET A 136 4.83 -5.52 14.93
C MET A 136 4.09 -6.61 15.73
N ALA A 137 4.41 -6.79 17.01
CA ALA A 137 3.84 -7.85 17.83
C ALA A 137 2.58 -7.43 18.60
N ASN A 138 2.31 -6.15 18.83
CA ASN A 138 1.36 -5.70 19.84
C ASN A 138 0.07 -5.09 19.32
N LYS A 139 0.07 -4.50 18.11
CA LYS A 139 -1.07 -3.78 17.56
C LYS A 139 -1.49 -4.37 16.22
N ASN A 140 -2.71 -4.05 15.81
CA ASN A 140 -3.21 -4.45 14.51
C ASN A 140 -2.89 -3.40 13.46
N CYS A 141 -2.76 -3.90 12.23
CA CYS A 141 -2.63 -3.11 11.02
C CYS A 141 -3.75 -3.47 10.06
N ILE A 142 -4.08 -2.56 9.17
CA ILE A 142 -4.85 -2.87 7.97
C ILE A 142 -3.94 -2.73 6.76
N GLY A 143 -3.89 -3.79 5.96
CA GLY A 143 -3.17 -3.80 4.69
C GLY A 143 -4.15 -3.89 3.54
N PHE A 144 -3.91 -3.17 2.47
CA PHE A 144 -4.75 -3.22 1.28
C PHE A 144 -3.96 -2.93 0.00
N ASP A 145 -4.53 -3.35 -1.12
CA ASP A 145 -4.26 -2.82 -2.44
C ASP A 145 -5.55 -2.21 -3.02
N ASN A 146 -5.45 -1.55 -4.16
CA ASN A 146 -6.64 -0.98 -4.82
C ASN A 146 -7.34 -1.98 -5.78
N ASN A 147 -6.94 -3.26 -5.75
CA ASN A 147 -7.51 -4.35 -6.54
C ASN A 147 -8.40 -5.29 -5.70
N GLY A 148 -8.72 -4.91 -4.47
CA GLY A 148 -9.66 -5.62 -3.61
C GLY A 148 -9.02 -6.49 -2.52
N LYS A 149 -7.69 -6.56 -2.43
CA LYS A 149 -7.03 -7.20 -1.31
C LYS A 149 -7.18 -6.35 -0.05
N VAL A 150 -7.67 -6.95 1.02
CA VAL A 150 -7.71 -6.33 2.36
C VAL A 150 -7.35 -7.37 3.40
N VAL A 151 -6.45 -7.02 4.30
CA VAL A 151 -5.99 -7.86 5.41
C VAL A 151 -5.98 -7.04 6.69
N VAL A 152 -6.53 -7.61 7.77
CA VAL A 152 -6.45 -7.01 9.11
C VAL A 152 -5.78 -7.99 10.05
N GLY A 153 -4.81 -7.52 10.81
CA GLY A 153 -4.05 -8.34 11.75
C GLY A 153 -2.72 -7.71 12.12
N ARG A 154 -1.76 -8.54 12.51
CA ARG A 154 -0.41 -8.10 12.84
C ARG A 154 0.53 -8.35 11.68
N MET A 155 1.24 -7.32 11.25
CA MET A 155 2.32 -7.49 10.28
C MET A 155 3.59 -7.91 11.03
N THR A 156 3.95 -9.19 10.92
CA THR A 156 5.11 -9.78 11.63
C THR A 156 6.24 -10.21 10.72
N GLU A 157 5.99 -10.22 9.42
CA GLU A 157 6.91 -10.72 8.42
C GLU A 157 7.20 -9.67 7.35
N VAL A 158 8.45 -9.60 6.96
CA VAL A 158 8.93 -8.76 5.86
C VAL A 158 9.95 -9.52 5.04
N ASP A 159 9.95 -9.28 3.75
CA ASP A 159 10.98 -9.75 2.83
C ASP A 159 11.93 -8.61 2.48
N LYS A 160 13.17 -8.96 2.23
CA LYS A 160 14.22 -8.01 1.85
C LYS A 160 14.39 -7.98 0.33
N ARG A 161 14.47 -6.79 -0.22
CA ARG A 161 14.64 -6.57 -1.66
C ARG A 161 15.75 -5.57 -1.93
N LEU A 162 16.47 -5.84 -3.02
CA LEU A 162 17.32 -4.87 -3.68
C LEU A 162 16.47 -4.16 -4.72
N VAL A 163 16.54 -2.84 -4.77
CA VAL A 163 15.90 -2.02 -5.80
C VAL A 163 16.98 -1.30 -6.58
N ILE A 164 16.93 -1.44 -7.88
CA ILE A 164 17.67 -0.60 -8.82
C ILE A 164 16.67 0.11 -9.73
N TYR A 165 17.09 1.17 -10.38
CA TYR A 165 16.21 1.95 -11.24
C TYR A 165 16.61 1.78 -12.69
N ASP A 166 15.63 1.50 -13.54
CA ASP A 166 15.86 1.36 -14.98
C ASP A 166 16.17 2.73 -15.63
N LYS A 167 16.39 2.74 -16.96
CA LYS A 167 16.69 3.97 -17.72
C LYS A 167 15.57 5.02 -17.67
N ASP A 168 14.35 4.60 -17.39
CA ASP A 168 13.15 5.43 -17.29
C ASP A 168 12.83 5.81 -15.83
N ASN A 169 13.77 5.49 -14.90
CA ASN A 169 13.67 5.69 -13.46
C ASN A 169 12.56 4.90 -12.78
N ASN A 170 12.14 3.75 -13.36
CA ASN A 170 11.21 2.85 -12.70
C ASN A 170 11.95 1.89 -11.78
N PRO A 171 11.42 1.59 -10.59
CA PRO A 171 12.04 0.67 -9.66
C PRO A 171 11.92 -0.78 -10.14
N VAL A 172 13.05 -1.49 -10.13
CA VAL A 172 13.12 -2.93 -10.42
C VAL A 172 13.54 -3.65 -9.15
N PHE A 173 12.70 -4.56 -8.67
CA PHE A 173 12.88 -5.26 -7.40
C PHE A 173 13.53 -6.62 -7.62
N PHE A 174 14.57 -6.92 -6.83
CA PHE A 174 15.23 -8.22 -6.82
C PHE A 174 15.16 -8.86 -5.45
N GLU A 175 14.94 -10.15 -5.41
CA GLU A 175 15.06 -10.93 -4.18
C GLU A 175 16.52 -10.99 -3.75
N ILE A 176 16.77 -10.83 -2.45
CA ILE A 176 18.08 -11.04 -1.84
C ILE A 176 18.08 -12.44 -1.26
N ASN A 177 18.81 -13.34 -1.92
CA ASN A 177 18.81 -14.75 -1.58
C ASN A 177 19.79 -15.08 -0.45
N LYS A 178 20.92 -14.32 -0.37
CA LYS A 178 21.97 -14.58 0.61
C LYS A 178 22.59 -13.31 1.19
N PHE A 179 23.18 -13.47 2.37
CA PHE A 179 23.92 -12.40 3.06
C PHE A 179 25.30 -12.85 3.44
N ASN A 180 26.34 -12.12 2.97
CA ASN A 180 27.78 -12.40 3.20
C ASN A 180 28.20 -13.83 2.78
N GLU A 181 27.50 -14.42 1.85
CA GLU A 181 27.73 -15.74 1.30
C GLU A 181 27.73 -15.70 -0.23
N GLN A 182 28.43 -16.63 -0.86
CA GLN A 182 28.44 -16.79 -2.31
C GLN A 182 27.04 -17.15 -2.82
N PRO A 183 26.49 -16.42 -3.80
CA PRO A 183 25.22 -16.79 -4.43
C PRO A 183 25.37 -18.02 -5.31
N ALA A 184 24.33 -18.83 -5.40
CA ALA A 184 24.18 -19.87 -6.41
C ALA A 184 23.74 -19.24 -7.75
N ALA A 185 23.72 -20.04 -8.84
CA ALA A 185 23.26 -19.58 -10.15
C ALA A 185 21.84 -19.00 -10.06
N GLY A 186 21.61 -17.83 -10.63
CA GLY A 186 20.34 -17.10 -10.59
C GLY A 186 20.05 -16.38 -9.27
N GLU A 187 20.94 -16.47 -8.27
CA GLU A 187 20.77 -15.78 -6.98
C GLU A 187 21.52 -14.45 -6.93
N ILE A 188 21.06 -13.58 -6.05
CA ILE A 188 21.71 -12.32 -5.65
C ILE A 188 22.06 -12.39 -4.17
N ALA A 189 23.29 -11.98 -3.84
CA ALA A 189 23.73 -11.85 -2.45
C ALA A 189 24.11 -10.40 -2.11
N ILE A 190 23.84 -10.01 -0.89
CA ILE A 190 24.30 -8.74 -0.32
C ILE A 190 25.40 -9.02 0.70
N TYR A 191 26.59 -8.49 0.46
CA TYR A 191 27.68 -8.45 1.42
C TYR A 191 27.67 -7.08 2.11
N HIS A 192 27.59 -7.08 3.42
CA HIS A 192 27.42 -5.86 4.20
C HIS A 192 28.36 -5.74 5.40
N THR A 193 29.27 -6.68 5.57
CA THR A 193 30.29 -6.63 6.62
C THR A 193 31.62 -6.17 6.03
N ALA A 194 32.32 -5.25 6.69
CA ALA A 194 33.63 -4.82 6.24
C ALA A 194 34.61 -6.01 6.24
N GLY A 195 35.36 -6.17 5.15
CA GLY A 195 36.27 -7.29 4.98
C GLY A 195 36.64 -7.52 3.51
N THR A 196 37.53 -8.49 3.28
CA THR A 196 37.91 -8.94 1.94
C THR A 196 37.26 -10.31 1.68
N TYR A 197 36.60 -10.40 0.54
CA TYR A 197 35.84 -11.58 0.12
C TYR A 197 36.37 -12.12 -1.21
N SER A 198 36.33 -13.44 -1.36
CA SER A 198 36.59 -14.11 -2.62
C SER A 198 35.28 -14.68 -3.16
N ILE A 199 35.05 -14.49 -4.45
CA ILE A 199 33.87 -14.99 -5.17
C ILE A 199 34.30 -15.67 -6.47
N THR A 200 33.46 -16.56 -6.96
CA THR A 200 33.67 -17.30 -8.20
C THR A 200 32.44 -17.20 -9.10
N ASN A 201 32.64 -17.02 -10.41
CA ASN A 201 31.56 -16.97 -11.38
C ASN A 201 30.44 -15.98 -11.03
N ALA A 202 30.85 -14.80 -10.57
CA ALA A 202 29.93 -13.77 -10.14
C ALA A 202 30.48 -12.37 -10.40
N GLY A 203 29.57 -11.44 -10.71
CA GLY A 203 29.84 -10.01 -10.77
C GLY A 203 29.66 -9.34 -9.41
N VAL A 204 30.26 -8.17 -9.23
CA VAL A 204 30.16 -7.37 -8.01
C VAL A 204 29.88 -5.93 -8.33
N MET A 205 28.89 -5.35 -7.69
CA MET A 205 28.68 -3.92 -7.62
C MET A 205 28.85 -3.46 -6.16
N ILE A 206 29.52 -2.33 -5.94
CA ILE A 206 29.71 -1.77 -4.60
C ILE A 206 28.85 -0.52 -4.45
N GLY A 207 28.01 -0.52 -3.43
CA GLY A 207 27.16 0.60 -3.04
C GLY A 207 27.70 1.31 -1.78
N LYS A 208 27.36 2.58 -1.65
CA LYS A 208 27.69 3.40 -0.51
C LYS A 208 26.49 4.24 -0.10
N SER A 209 26.17 4.31 1.20
CA SER A 209 25.19 5.24 1.69
C SER A 209 25.57 6.68 1.40
N SER A 210 24.63 7.51 0.98
CA SER A 210 24.77 8.95 0.89
C SER A 210 24.93 9.58 2.28
N ASN A 211 24.43 8.93 3.32
CA ASN A 211 24.61 9.35 4.71
C ASN A 211 25.92 8.81 5.28
N THR A 212 26.93 9.66 5.40
CA THR A 212 28.28 9.32 5.87
C THR A 212 28.37 8.95 7.35
N ASN A 213 27.29 9.14 8.13
CA ASN A 213 27.27 8.89 9.57
C ASN A 213 26.79 7.48 9.96
N LEU A 214 26.48 6.63 8.99
CA LEU A 214 26.05 5.26 9.29
C LEU A 214 27.23 4.35 9.61
N ASN A 215 27.35 3.98 10.88
CA ASN A 215 28.36 3.03 11.37
C ASN A 215 27.94 1.56 11.31
N GLN A 216 26.72 1.26 10.85
CA GLN A 216 26.15 -0.08 10.75
C GLN A 216 25.53 -0.31 9.38
N TYR A 217 25.63 -1.49 8.85
CA TYR A 217 25.28 -1.84 7.48
C TYR A 217 24.43 -3.09 7.37
N PRO A 218 23.63 -3.15 6.29
CA PRO A 218 22.93 -2.06 5.65
C PRO A 218 21.80 -1.59 6.55
N VAL A 219 21.45 -0.31 6.48
CA VAL A 219 20.22 0.20 7.08
C VAL A 219 19.12 0.07 6.02
N TRP A 220 18.19 -0.81 6.24
CA TRP A 220 17.04 -1.01 5.34
C TRP A 220 16.21 0.26 5.22
N GLY A 221 15.81 0.60 3.99
CA GLY A 221 15.09 1.84 3.69
C GLY A 221 15.94 3.10 3.61
N SER A 222 17.28 2.97 3.61
CA SER A 222 18.21 4.08 3.37
C SER A 222 18.58 4.14 1.90
N ASP A 223 18.71 5.37 1.40
CA ASP A 223 19.17 5.63 0.04
C ASP A 223 20.65 5.33 -0.10
N TYR A 224 21.01 4.58 -1.12
CA TYR A 224 22.40 4.27 -1.47
C TYR A 224 22.70 4.71 -2.89
N THR A 225 23.99 4.91 -3.18
CA THR A 225 24.47 5.14 -4.54
C THR A 225 25.57 4.16 -4.91
N MET A 226 25.62 3.77 -6.16
CA MET A 226 26.68 2.93 -6.67
C MET A 226 27.98 3.70 -6.77
N ILE A 227 29.06 3.15 -6.20
CA ILE A 227 30.42 3.75 -6.26
C ILE A 227 31.42 2.88 -7.03
N GLY A 228 30.96 1.72 -7.52
CA GLY A 228 31.75 0.82 -8.36
C GLY A 228 30.96 0.42 -9.60
N THR A 229 31.63 0.24 -10.72
CA THR A 229 31.04 -0.37 -11.90
C THR A 229 30.93 -1.87 -11.68
N GLY A 230 29.85 -2.49 -12.19
CA GLY A 230 29.72 -3.94 -12.22
C GLY A 230 30.92 -4.55 -12.95
N VAL A 231 31.58 -5.48 -12.31
CA VAL A 231 32.69 -6.23 -12.91
C VAL A 231 32.20 -7.67 -13.10
N ALA A 232 32.04 -8.09 -14.34
CA ALA A 232 31.45 -9.38 -14.68
C ALA A 232 32.24 -10.59 -14.16
N GLU A 233 33.52 -10.44 -13.81
CA GLU A 233 34.39 -11.52 -13.28
C GLU A 233 35.36 -10.98 -12.23
N SER A 234 34.88 -10.70 -11.03
CA SER A 234 35.79 -10.39 -9.92
C SER A 234 36.12 -11.64 -9.14
N LYS A 235 37.43 -11.86 -8.86
CA LYS A 235 37.87 -12.97 -7.98
C LYS A 235 37.92 -12.56 -6.53
N SER A 236 37.99 -11.27 -6.24
CA SER A 236 37.95 -10.74 -4.87
C SER A 236 37.56 -9.27 -4.86
N PHE A 237 36.93 -8.84 -3.77
CA PHE A 237 36.62 -7.44 -3.49
C PHE A 237 36.77 -7.14 -2.01
N THR A 238 36.96 -5.86 -1.67
CA THR A 238 37.09 -5.42 -0.29
C THR A 238 36.01 -4.38 0.02
N LEU A 239 35.26 -4.62 1.08
CA LEU A 239 34.28 -3.68 1.62
C LEU A 239 34.90 -2.90 2.78
N LYS A 240 34.72 -1.58 2.74
CA LYS A 240 35.00 -0.67 3.84
C LYS A 240 33.73 -0.47 4.68
N SER A 241 33.91 0.07 5.88
CA SER A 241 32.77 0.56 6.65
C SER A 241 32.00 1.56 5.80
N GLY A 242 30.68 1.44 5.70
CA GLY A 242 29.88 2.31 4.89
C GLY A 242 29.53 1.78 3.51
N GLN A 243 29.97 0.59 3.20
CA GLN A 243 29.74 -0.01 1.90
C GLN A 243 28.97 -1.33 2.04
N PHE A 244 28.28 -1.65 0.98
CA PHE A 244 27.77 -3.02 0.74
C PHE A 244 28.16 -3.43 -0.68
N ALA A 245 28.15 -4.72 -0.95
CA ALA A 245 28.29 -5.22 -2.31
C ALA A 245 27.05 -6.03 -2.70
N VAL A 246 26.59 -5.81 -3.92
CA VAL A 246 25.67 -6.70 -4.62
C VAL A 246 26.52 -7.68 -5.40
N VAL A 247 26.42 -8.95 -5.06
CA VAL A 247 27.08 -10.05 -5.78
C VAL A 247 26.00 -10.82 -6.57
N TYR A 248 26.18 -10.93 -7.86
CA TYR A 248 25.21 -11.49 -8.78
C TYR A 248 25.85 -12.46 -9.76
N THR A 249 25.08 -13.39 -10.29
CA THR A 249 25.54 -14.38 -11.25
C THR A 249 25.28 -13.97 -12.69
N GLU A 250 25.73 -14.76 -13.65
CA GLU A 250 25.71 -14.46 -15.10
C GLU A 250 24.30 -14.09 -15.60
N GLU A 251 23.28 -14.67 -15.03
CA GLU A 251 21.87 -14.44 -15.41
C GLU A 251 21.42 -12.98 -15.19
N HIS A 252 22.16 -12.24 -14.38
CA HIS A 252 21.86 -10.83 -14.07
C HIS A 252 22.84 -9.84 -14.71
N ASN A 253 23.80 -10.32 -15.51
CA ASN A 253 24.86 -9.48 -16.11
C ASN A 253 24.28 -8.32 -16.92
N ASP A 254 23.26 -8.56 -17.75
CA ASP A 254 22.68 -7.53 -18.63
C ASP A 254 22.07 -6.38 -17.85
N ILE A 255 21.60 -6.67 -16.65
CA ILE A 255 20.97 -5.65 -15.77
C ILE A 255 22.04 -4.89 -15.02
N PHE A 256 22.94 -5.60 -14.32
CA PHE A 256 23.88 -4.97 -13.39
C PHE A 256 25.13 -4.41 -14.07
N ALA A 257 25.59 -4.96 -15.19
CA ALA A 257 26.75 -4.47 -15.93
C ALA A 257 26.56 -3.05 -16.49
N ASN A 258 25.31 -2.66 -16.74
CA ASN A 258 24.96 -1.34 -17.28
C ASN A 258 24.58 -0.33 -16.20
N HIS A 259 24.62 -0.70 -14.92
CA HIS A 259 24.27 0.20 -13.85
C HIS A 259 25.38 1.22 -13.59
N ALA A 260 25.11 2.48 -13.87
CA ALA A 260 26.14 3.52 -13.89
C ALA A 260 26.65 3.88 -12.49
N TYR A 261 27.90 4.34 -12.44
CA TYR A 261 28.43 4.97 -11.23
C TYR A 261 27.56 6.17 -10.82
N GLY A 262 27.21 6.24 -9.53
CA GLY A 262 26.34 7.29 -8.98
C GLY A 262 24.84 7.01 -9.12
N ALA A 263 24.45 5.93 -9.80
CA ALA A 263 23.03 5.54 -9.89
C ALA A 263 22.46 5.18 -8.51
N PRO A 264 21.20 5.50 -8.23
CA PRO A 264 20.54 5.14 -6.98
C PRO A 264 20.33 3.63 -6.86
N VAL A 265 20.49 3.13 -5.66
CA VAL A 265 20.23 1.73 -5.28
C VAL A 265 19.63 1.74 -3.89
N ASP A 266 18.53 1.03 -3.68
CA ASP A 266 17.91 0.93 -2.37
C ASP A 266 17.90 -0.52 -1.87
N LEU A 267 18.04 -0.65 -0.57
CA LEU A 267 17.82 -1.89 0.15
C LEU A 267 16.53 -1.73 0.96
N VAL A 268 15.46 -2.37 0.53
CA VAL A 268 14.14 -2.18 1.12
C VAL A 268 13.60 -3.44 1.76
N GLU A 269 12.64 -3.26 2.64
CA GLU A 269 11.77 -4.35 3.13
C GLU A 269 10.38 -4.16 2.51
N ILE A 270 9.77 -5.27 2.12
CA ILE A 270 8.39 -5.31 1.62
C ILE A 270 7.54 -6.19 2.54
N PRO A 271 6.22 -5.98 2.62
CA PRO A 271 5.35 -6.84 3.41
C PRO A 271 5.40 -8.30 2.97
N ALA A 272 5.44 -9.22 3.94
CA ALA A 272 5.42 -10.66 3.70
C ALA A 272 4.29 -11.35 4.47
N GLY A 273 4.24 -12.69 4.39
CA GLY A 273 3.21 -13.50 5.06
C GLY A 273 1.80 -13.09 4.60
N GLN A 274 0.89 -12.89 5.54
CA GLN A 274 -0.48 -12.49 5.21
C GLN A 274 -0.59 -11.11 4.55
N PHE A 275 0.40 -10.23 4.76
CA PHE A 275 0.45 -8.89 4.16
C PHE A 275 1.19 -8.85 2.81
N ALA A 276 1.72 -9.98 2.34
CA ALA A 276 2.40 -10.03 1.04
C ALA A 276 1.49 -9.46 -0.07
N GLY A 277 2.03 -8.54 -0.89
CA GLY A 277 1.29 -7.89 -1.98
C GLY A 277 0.33 -6.77 -1.54
N CYS A 278 0.30 -6.37 -0.25
CA CYS A 278 -0.33 -5.13 0.14
C CYS A 278 0.54 -3.95 -0.29
N THR A 279 0.00 -3.04 -1.08
CA THR A 279 0.67 -1.79 -1.48
C THR A 279 0.73 -0.81 -0.32
N TRP A 280 -0.31 -0.81 0.50
CA TRP A 280 -0.47 0.07 1.65
C TRP A 280 -0.68 -0.75 2.91
N VAL A 281 0.02 -0.42 3.99
CA VAL A 281 -0.26 -0.94 5.34
C VAL A 281 -0.22 0.22 6.31
N LEU A 282 -1.23 0.30 7.14
CA LEU A 282 -1.36 1.32 8.17
C LEU A 282 -1.55 0.64 9.52
N GLY A 283 -0.75 1.04 10.48
CA GLY A 283 -0.95 0.69 11.87
C GLY A 283 -2.14 1.41 12.47
N GLY A 284 -2.66 0.82 13.50
CA GLY A 284 -3.72 1.37 14.33
C GLY A 284 -3.65 0.77 15.72
N TYR A 285 -4.78 0.60 16.39
CA TYR A 285 -4.79 -0.05 17.69
C TYR A 285 -5.55 -1.37 17.64
N ASP A 286 -6.86 -1.33 17.50
CA ASP A 286 -7.71 -2.49 17.48
C ASP A 286 -8.29 -2.75 16.07
N ALA A 287 -8.28 -4.02 15.66
CA ALA A 287 -9.16 -4.50 14.60
C ALA A 287 -10.59 -4.47 15.15
N ILE A 288 -11.32 -3.40 14.86
CA ILE A 288 -12.67 -3.16 15.39
C ILE A 288 -13.74 -4.02 14.70
N VAL A 289 -13.50 -4.36 13.42
CA VAL A 289 -14.27 -5.38 12.67
C VAL A 289 -13.29 -6.26 11.89
N ASN A 290 -13.45 -7.58 11.98
CA ASN A 290 -12.67 -8.54 11.22
C ASN A 290 -13.59 -9.63 10.64
N ASN A 291 -13.65 -9.72 9.33
CA ASN A 291 -14.53 -10.62 8.58
C ASN A 291 -15.97 -10.59 9.12
N PHE A 292 -16.56 -9.38 9.15
CA PHE A 292 -17.88 -9.05 9.69
C PHE A 292 -18.05 -9.28 11.20
N THR A 293 -17.02 -9.78 11.88
CA THR A 293 -17.07 -9.99 13.33
C THR A 293 -16.70 -8.71 14.04
N VAL A 294 -17.64 -8.15 14.80
CA VAL A 294 -17.41 -6.95 15.62
C VAL A 294 -16.57 -7.32 16.84
N ASN A 295 -15.50 -6.62 17.07
CA ASN A 295 -14.71 -6.76 18.29
C ASN A 295 -15.43 -6.02 19.42
N THR A 296 -15.89 -6.76 20.43
CA THR A 296 -16.59 -6.22 21.61
C THR A 296 -15.68 -5.93 22.80
N ASN A 297 -14.39 -6.23 22.66
CA ASN A 297 -13.36 -6.08 23.70
C ASN A 297 -12.25 -5.13 23.25
N CYS A 298 -12.60 -4.13 22.46
CA CYS A 298 -11.65 -3.11 22.03
C CYS A 298 -11.20 -2.28 23.22
N HIS A 299 -9.93 -1.91 23.26
CA HIS A 299 -9.34 -1.01 24.25
C HIS A 299 -9.83 -1.27 25.67
N THR A 300 -9.24 -2.24 26.33
CA THR A 300 -9.60 -2.59 27.72
C THR A 300 -9.11 -1.55 28.72
N ASP A 301 -8.33 -0.55 28.29
CA ASP A 301 -7.88 0.55 29.11
C ASP A 301 -8.91 1.72 29.19
N ASN A 302 -8.62 2.69 30.06
CA ASN A 302 -9.51 3.83 30.29
C ASN A 302 -9.68 4.74 29.06
N SER A 303 -8.71 4.76 28.12
CA SER A 303 -8.76 5.64 26.94
C SER A 303 -9.76 5.14 25.91
N GLY A 304 -9.86 3.84 25.70
CA GLY A 304 -10.84 3.23 24.80
C GLY A 304 -12.27 3.29 25.31
N ASN A 305 -12.46 3.22 26.62
CA ASN A 305 -13.79 3.30 27.26
C ASN A 305 -14.32 4.73 27.40
N ALA A 306 -13.48 5.75 27.22
CA ALA A 306 -13.92 7.15 27.24
C ALA A 306 -14.56 7.55 25.90
N ALA A 307 -15.66 8.30 25.96
CA ALA A 307 -16.22 8.95 24.78
C ALA A 307 -15.26 10.06 24.31
N ALA A 308 -14.78 9.95 23.08
CA ALA A 308 -13.80 10.84 22.49
C ALA A 308 -14.03 10.96 20.97
N PRO A 309 -13.39 11.95 20.29
CA PRO A 309 -13.30 11.90 18.83
C PRO A 309 -12.64 10.60 18.38
N ARG A 310 -13.15 10.01 17.30
CA ARG A 310 -12.63 8.75 16.74
C ARG A 310 -12.42 8.87 15.24
N THR A 311 -11.47 8.10 14.76
CA THR A 311 -11.15 7.95 13.33
C THR A 311 -10.92 6.49 13.02
N PHE A 312 -11.54 5.97 11.96
CA PHE A 312 -11.32 4.60 11.50
C PHE A 312 -11.41 4.50 9.99
N ILE A 313 -10.74 3.48 9.47
CA ILE A 313 -10.84 3.03 8.09
C ILE A 313 -11.57 1.69 8.05
N GLY A 314 -12.36 1.45 7.02
CA GLY A 314 -13.01 0.17 6.80
C GLY A 314 -13.13 -0.18 5.32
N PHE A 315 -13.36 -1.47 5.05
CA PHE A 315 -13.62 -2.01 3.73
C PHE A 315 -14.85 -2.92 3.77
N LYS A 316 -15.71 -2.78 2.77
CA LYS A 316 -16.90 -3.61 2.55
C LYS A 316 -16.57 -4.86 1.73
N GLU A 317 -17.52 -5.78 1.61
CA GLU A 317 -17.39 -7.01 0.82
C GLU A 317 -17.16 -6.74 -0.67
N ASP A 318 -17.78 -5.68 -1.19
CA ASP A 318 -17.73 -5.31 -2.61
C ASP A 318 -16.46 -4.54 -3.02
N GLY A 319 -15.49 -4.40 -2.11
CA GLY A 319 -14.26 -3.65 -2.34
C GLY A 319 -14.36 -2.15 -2.06
N THR A 320 -15.53 -1.65 -1.62
CA THR A 320 -15.68 -0.26 -1.21
C THR A 320 -14.87 0.02 0.04
N GLY A 321 -13.85 0.88 -0.08
CA GLY A 321 -13.12 1.44 1.06
C GLY A 321 -13.83 2.68 1.60
N PHE A 322 -13.75 2.90 2.90
CA PHE A 322 -14.30 4.10 3.53
C PHE A 322 -13.49 4.57 4.73
N VAL A 323 -13.61 5.84 5.03
CA VAL A 323 -13.08 6.47 6.25
C VAL A 323 -14.22 7.14 7.00
N CYS A 324 -14.13 7.13 8.32
CA CYS A 324 -15.11 7.77 9.18
C CYS A 324 -14.44 8.51 10.33
N VAL A 325 -14.88 9.75 10.56
CA VAL A 325 -14.50 10.58 11.70
C VAL A 325 -15.75 10.89 12.51
N VAL A 326 -15.64 10.76 13.82
CA VAL A 326 -16.68 11.20 14.75
C VAL A 326 -16.08 12.28 15.66
N ASP A 327 -16.69 13.46 15.69
CA ASP A 327 -16.29 14.52 16.63
C ASP A 327 -16.56 14.13 18.08
N GLY A 328 -15.92 14.80 19.02
CA GLY A 328 -16.12 14.50 20.43
C GLY A 328 -15.56 15.57 21.36
N ARG A 329 -15.59 15.30 22.67
CA ARG A 329 -15.10 16.22 23.72
C ARG A 329 -15.78 17.59 23.68
N GLY A 330 -17.04 17.66 23.21
CA GLY A 330 -17.80 18.90 23.07
C GLY A 330 -17.53 19.69 21.77
N ALA A 331 -16.56 19.32 20.97
CA ALA A 331 -16.30 19.96 19.68
C ALA A 331 -17.51 19.83 18.75
N GLY A 332 -17.96 20.92 18.14
CA GLY A 332 -19.20 20.96 17.35
C GLY A 332 -20.46 20.54 18.13
N GLY A 333 -20.39 20.49 19.46
CA GLY A 333 -21.43 19.96 20.32
C GLY A 333 -21.51 18.45 20.41
N SER A 334 -20.58 17.72 19.76
CA SER A 334 -20.48 16.26 19.76
C SER A 334 -19.81 15.74 21.03
N VAL A 335 -20.39 14.71 21.65
CA VAL A 335 -19.80 14.09 22.86
C VAL A 335 -18.65 13.14 22.49
N GLY A 336 -18.74 12.50 21.34
CA GLY A 336 -17.83 11.43 20.90
C GLY A 336 -18.33 10.04 21.30
N ILE A 337 -17.59 9.03 20.88
CA ILE A 337 -17.94 7.62 21.07
C ILE A 337 -16.78 6.85 21.71
N THR A 338 -17.11 5.73 22.37
CA THR A 338 -16.12 4.75 22.84
C THR A 338 -15.64 3.90 21.67
N VAL A 339 -14.50 3.19 21.80
CA VAL A 339 -14.01 2.29 20.76
C VAL A 339 -14.99 1.13 20.49
N ASN A 340 -15.69 0.62 21.50
CA ASN A 340 -16.73 -0.38 21.30
C ASN A 340 -17.92 0.17 20.49
N GLN A 341 -18.28 1.45 20.66
CA GLN A 341 -19.29 2.10 19.81
C GLN A 341 -18.77 2.37 18.40
N GLU A 342 -17.49 2.69 18.26
CA GLU A 342 -16.81 2.81 16.97
C GLU A 342 -16.88 1.49 16.18
N ALA A 343 -16.60 0.36 16.83
CA ALA A 343 -16.73 -0.99 16.24
C ALA A 343 -18.16 -1.28 15.78
N GLN A 344 -19.17 -0.91 16.58
CA GLN A 344 -20.57 -1.03 16.20
C GLN A 344 -20.93 -0.13 15.03
N LEU A 345 -20.44 1.11 15.01
CA LEU A 345 -20.64 2.04 13.89
C LEU A 345 -20.03 1.49 12.61
N ALA A 346 -18.79 1.00 12.64
CA ALA A 346 -18.14 0.40 11.49
C ALA A 346 -18.94 -0.78 10.93
N SER A 347 -19.49 -1.63 11.80
CA SER A 347 -20.35 -2.75 11.41
C SER A 347 -21.64 -2.29 10.74
N VAL A 348 -22.35 -1.29 11.28
CA VAL A 348 -23.59 -0.79 10.65
C VAL A 348 -23.35 -0.02 9.36
N LEU A 349 -22.14 0.49 9.15
CA LEU A 349 -21.68 1.06 7.89
C LEU A 349 -21.32 0.00 6.84
N GLY A 350 -21.38 -1.29 7.20
CA GLY A 350 -21.19 -2.42 6.30
C GLY A 350 -19.74 -2.92 6.22
N ALA A 351 -18.89 -2.59 7.18
CA ALA A 351 -17.52 -3.05 7.19
C ALA A 351 -17.43 -4.60 7.24
N LYS A 352 -16.69 -5.17 6.30
CA LYS A 352 -16.13 -6.52 6.41
C LYS A 352 -14.86 -6.49 7.27
N PHE A 353 -14.04 -5.47 7.05
CA PHE A 353 -12.84 -5.18 7.83
C PHE A 353 -12.84 -3.72 8.27
N ALA A 354 -12.42 -3.42 9.49
CA ALA A 354 -12.18 -2.07 9.96
C ALA A 354 -11.12 -2.02 11.05
N LEU A 355 -10.34 -0.93 11.05
CA LEU A 355 -9.26 -0.66 11.99
C LEU A 355 -9.48 0.71 12.65
N GLU A 356 -9.36 0.75 13.98
CA GLU A 356 -9.28 1.98 14.75
C GLU A 356 -7.95 2.69 14.47
N LEU A 357 -7.99 3.98 14.21
CA LEU A 357 -6.85 4.87 13.97
C LEU A 357 -6.65 5.84 15.13
N ASP A 358 -5.65 6.72 15.03
CA ASP A 358 -5.45 7.75 16.06
C ASP A 358 -6.67 8.67 16.14
N GLY A 359 -7.16 8.79 17.36
CA GLY A 359 -8.36 9.54 17.68
C GLY A 359 -8.07 10.87 18.40
N GLY A 360 -9.06 11.33 19.15
CA GLY A 360 -8.91 12.54 19.97
C GLY A 360 -8.64 13.78 19.14
N GLY A 361 -7.59 14.52 19.49
CA GLY A 361 -7.23 15.76 18.78
C GLY A 361 -6.70 15.54 17.36
N SER A 362 -6.30 14.30 17.01
CA SER A 362 -5.86 13.95 15.66
C SER A 362 -7.01 13.79 14.68
N SER A 363 -8.22 13.45 15.16
CA SER A 363 -9.41 13.22 14.33
C SER A 363 -9.68 14.41 13.41
N THR A 364 -9.47 14.21 12.13
CA THR A 364 -9.54 15.25 11.09
C THR A 364 -10.15 14.69 9.82
N MET A 365 -11.12 15.37 9.22
CA MET A 365 -11.71 15.07 7.92
C MET A 365 -11.54 16.27 6.99
N VAL A 366 -10.82 16.08 5.90
CA VAL A 366 -10.62 17.05 4.83
C VAL A 366 -11.26 16.53 3.55
N VAL A 367 -12.03 17.35 2.85
CA VAL A 367 -12.76 16.99 1.64
C VAL A 367 -12.58 18.07 0.59
N ARG A 368 -12.46 17.69 -0.66
CA ARG A 368 -12.47 18.62 -1.79
C ARG A 368 -13.90 19.06 -2.10
N VAL A 369 -14.16 20.32 -1.90
CA VAL A 369 -15.45 20.97 -2.22
C VAL A 369 -15.18 22.15 -3.14
N ASN A 370 -15.85 22.20 -4.28
CA ASN A 370 -15.63 23.25 -5.28
C ASN A 370 -14.15 23.48 -5.61
N ASP A 371 -13.44 22.39 -5.89
CA ASP A 371 -12.00 22.33 -6.19
C ASP A 371 -11.05 22.82 -5.06
N THR A 372 -11.55 22.95 -3.84
CA THR A 372 -10.78 23.41 -2.69
C THR A 372 -10.81 22.38 -1.56
N LEU A 373 -9.63 21.97 -1.05
CA LEU A 373 -9.52 21.15 0.14
C LEU A 373 -10.05 21.92 1.36
N THR A 374 -11.06 21.36 2.04
CA THR A 374 -11.78 22.01 3.12
C THR A 374 -11.83 21.10 4.35
N LEU A 375 -11.50 21.63 5.53
CA LEU A 375 -11.72 20.95 6.80
C LEU A 375 -13.23 20.87 7.07
N ARG A 376 -13.74 19.65 7.35
CA ARG A 376 -15.18 19.43 7.51
C ARG A 376 -15.61 19.17 8.94
N ASN A 377 -14.81 18.49 9.73
CA ASN A 377 -15.09 18.23 11.13
C ASN A 377 -14.60 19.38 12.05
N VAL A 378 -14.90 19.30 13.33
CA VAL A 378 -14.43 20.27 14.33
C VAL A 378 -13.39 19.59 15.22
N PRO A 379 -12.08 19.84 14.98
CA PRO A 379 -11.01 19.25 15.80
C PRO A 379 -11.14 19.61 17.29
N SER A 380 -11.05 18.63 18.17
CA SER A 380 -11.22 18.83 19.60
C SER A 380 -10.11 19.65 20.28
N ASP A 381 -8.95 19.83 19.61
CA ASP A 381 -7.85 20.69 20.04
C ASP A 381 -8.06 22.17 19.64
N GLY A 382 -9.21 22.50 19.00
CA GLY A 382 -9.51 23.83 18.48
C GLY A 382 -8.84 24.13 17.12
N SER A 383 -7.91 23.31 16.67
CA SER A 383 -7.25 23.37 15.37
C SER A 383 -6.79 21.98 14.95
N MET A 384 -6.48 21.77 13.66
CA MET A 384 -5.94 20.50 13.18
C MET A 384 -4.59 20.21 13.88
N ARG A 385 -4.51 19.04 14.52
CA ARG A 385 -3.27 18.52 15.06
C ARG A 385 -2.31 18.16 13.93
N ARG A 386 -1.02 18.31 14.17
CA ARG A 386 0.03 17.78 13.29
C ARG A 386 0.16 16.27 13.54
N VAL A 387 0.07 15.48 12.49
CA VAL A 387 0.08 14.01 12.50
C VAL A 387 1.20 13.49 11.60
N SER A 388 1.54 12.21 11.70
CA SER A 388 2.64 11.60 10.94
C SER A 388 2.26 11.24 9.51
N ASN A 389 1.06 10.76 9.28
CA ASN A 389 0.55 10.35 7.98
C ASN A 389 -0.95 10.62 7.84
N ALA A 390 -1.44 10.54 6.62
CA ALA A 390 -2.84 10.65 6.27
C ALA A 390 -3.25 9.54 5.30
N ILE A 391 -4.48 9.04 5.44
CA ILE A 391 -5.16 8.22 4.45
C ILE A 391 -5.89 9.17 3.51
N MET A 392 -5.77 8.94 2.22
CA MET A 392 -6.35 9.82 1.21
C MET A 392 -6.99 9.02 0.08
N LEU A 393 -8.09 9.53 -0.45
CA LEU A 393 -8.65 9.13 -1.73
C LEU A 393 -8.15 10.14 -2.77
N VAL A 394 -7.45 9.65 -3.79
CA VAL A 394 -6.74 10.49 -4.76
C VAL A 394 -7.06 10.04 -6.19
N GLU A 395 -6.93 10.96 -7.15
CA GLU A 395 -7.02 10.60 -8.57
C GLU A 395 -5.98 9.53 -8.92
N LYS A 396 -6.36 8.53 -9.72
CA LYS A 396 -5.40 7.58 -10.30
C LYS A 396 -4.44 8.30 -11.25
N PRO A 397 -3.24 7.76 -11.50
CA PRO A 397 -2.39 8.27 -12.56
C PRO A 397 -3.16 8.36 -13.88
N ALA A 398 -2.95 9.42 -14.64
CA ALA A 398 -3.49 9.51 -15.99
C ALA A 398 -3.08 8.24 -16.76
N LYS A 399 -4.05 7.59 -17.42
CA LYS A 399 -3.72 6.49 -18.32
C LYS A 399 -2.77 7.08 -19.38
N GLU A 400 -1.58 6.52 -19.52
CA GLU A 400 -0.75 6.84 -20.66
C GLU A 400 -1.58 6.50 -21.89
N ASP A 401 -1.84 7.48 -22.74
CA ASP A 401 -2.38 7.23 -24.07
C ASP A 401 -1.34 6.33 -24.76
N VAL A 402 -1.61 5.04 -24.78
CA VAL A 402 -0.94 4.13 -25.71
C VAL A 402 -1.41 4.59 -27.08
N THR A 403 -0.72 5.58 -27.64
CA THR A 403 -0.88 5.92 -29.06
C THR A 403 -0.55 4.62 -29.77
N GLU A 404 -1.58 3.96 -30.32
CA GLU A 404 -1.35 2.84 -31.24
C GLU A 404 -0.24 3.29 -32.20
N PRO A 405 0.80 2.44 -32.41
CA PRO A 405 1.82 2.80 -33.37
C PRO A 405 1.12 3.10 -34.68
N THR A 406 1.19 4.37 -35.09
CA THR A 406 0.66 4.80 -36.39
C THR A 406 1.24 3.86 -37.43
N THR A 407 0.41 3.04 -38.03
CA THR A 407 0.77 2.17 -39.15
C THR A 407 1.55 3.05 -40.13
N PRO A 408 2.80 2.70 -40.49
CA PRO A 408 3.53 3.48 -41.47
C PRO A 408 2.66 3.59 -42.71
N THR A 409 2.30 4.81 -43.10
CA THR A 409 1.60 5.08 -44.37
C THR A 409 2.49 4.53 -45.45
N GLU A 410 2.00 3.51 -46.16
CA GLU A 410 2.66 2.92 -47.33
C GLU A 410 2.92 4.06 -48.32
N PRO A 411 4.16 4.25 -48.80
CA PRO A 411 4.43 5.29 -49.77
C PRO A 411 3.66 5.00 -51.07
N ASP A 412 2.96 5.98 -51.59
CA ASP A 412 2.21 5.99 -52.82
C ASP A 412 3.05 5.38 -53.96
N PRO A 413 2.55 4.41 -54.74
CA PRO A 413 3.33 3.73 -55.77
C PRO A 413 3.67 4.69 -56.90
N THR A 414 4.90 5.13 -56.96
CA THR A 414 5.46 5.81 -58.14
C THR A 414 5.54 4.87 -59.31
N GLU A 415 5.08 5.29 -60.52
CA GLU A 415 5.04 4.59 -61.78
C GLU A 415 6.37 3.89 -62.17
N PRO A 416 6.28 2.77 -62.87
CA PRO A 416 7.47 1.98 -63.22
C PRO A 416 8.25 2.59 -64.39
N THR A 417 9.51 2.86 -64.21
CA THR A 417 10.50 3.08 -65.26
C THR A 417 11.00 1.76 -65.81
N VAL A 418 11.00 1.66 -67.13
CA VAL A 418 11.33 0.53 -68.02
C VAL A 418 12.74 0.00 -67.78
N PRO A 419 13.00 -1.33 -67.94
CA PRO A 419 14.22 -1.99 -67.60
C PRO A 419 15.30 -1.98 -68.70
N THR A 420 16.54 -1.88 -68.27
CA THR A 420 17.70 -2.28 -69.12
C THR A 420 18.23 -3.66 -68.64
N GLU A 421 18.43 -4.52 -69.63
CA GLU A 421 18.78 -5.93 -69.56
C GLU A 421 20.29 -6.18 -69.28
N PRO A 422 20.81 -7.41 -69.18
CA PRO A 422 21.43 -7.99 -67.98
C PRO A 422 22.91 -8.31 -68.14
N THR A 423 23.57 -8.67 -67.05
CA THR A 423 24.73 -9.56 -67.08
C THR A 423 24.73 -10.55 -65.95
N GLU A 424 24.62 -11.81 -66.25
CA GLU A 424 24.93 -12.98 -65.41
C GLU A 424 26.45 -13.24 -65.38
N PRO A 425 27.02 -14.24 -64.70
CA PRO A 425 26.58 -14.99 -63.50
C PRO A 425 27.66 -15.05 -62.40
N VAL A 426 27.39 -15.61 -61.24
CA VAL A 426 28.09 -16.76 -60.63
C VAL A 426 27.43 -17.10 -59.26
N ASN A 427 26.96 -18.35 -59.16
CA ASN A 427 26.61 -19.05 -57.94
C ASN A 427 27.89 -19.69 -57.32
N PRO A 428 28.04 -19.82 -55.99
CA PRO A 428 27.73 -21.11 -55.41
C PRO A 428 27.13 -21.10 -53.98
N ASN A 429 26.15 -21.97 -53.77
CA ASN A 429 25.80 -22.75 -52.58
C ASN A 429 25.95 -22.17 -51.16
N GLY A 430 24.84 -22.10 -50.45
CA GLY A 430 24.77 -22.00 -49.01
C GLY A 430 23.36 -22.18 -48.51
N SER A 431 23.03 -23.35 -48.03
CA SER A 431 21.79 -23.72 -47.37
C SER A 431 21.53 -22.86 -46.14
N GLY A 432 20.44 -22.12 -46.14
CA GLY A 432 20.00 -21.36 -44.98
C GLY A 432 18.62 -21.84 -44.53
N THR A 433 18.60 -22.58 -43.47
CA THR A 433 17.41 -22.99 -42.71
C THR A 433 16.68 -21.76 -42.17
N SER A 434 15.37 -21.65 -42.41
CA SER A 434 14.51 -20.68 -41.84
C SER A 434 14.35 -20.95 -40.32
N THR A 435 14.95 -20.13 -39.47
CA THR A 435 14.72 -20.14 -38.04
C THR A 435 13.55 -19.20 -37.74
N GLN A 436 12.43 -19.77 -37.28
CA GLN A 436 11.38 -19.01 -36.62
C GLN A 436 11.97 -18.35 -35.36
N PRO A 437 11.54 -17.13 -34.99
CA PRO A 437 12.02 -16.49 -33.77
C PRO A 437 11.64 -17.33 -32.55
N GLN A 438 12.63 -17.74 -31.79
CA GLN A 438 12.44 -18.44 -30.52
C GLN A 438 11.83 -17.47 -29.49
N LEU A 439 10.67 -17.84 -28.96
CA LEU A 439 10.05 -17.14 -27.85
C LEU A 439 11.00 -17.16 -26.64
N ASN A 440 11.16 -16.01 -25.96
CA ASN A 440 11.95 -15.93 -24.75
C ASN A 440 11.26 -16.70 -23.58
N LEU A 441 12.01 -16.95 -22.52
CA LEU A 441 11.55 -17.76 -21.38
C LEU A 441 10.25 -17.20 -20.76
N PHE A 442 10.12 -15.88 -20.71
CA PHE A 442 8.95 -15.20 -20.16
C PHE A 442 7.69 -15.41 -21.04
N GLN A 443 7.85 -15.34 -22.35
CA GLN A 443 6.75 -15.62 -23.30
C GLN A 443 6.32 -17.09 -23.25
N LYS A 444 7.24 -18.02 -23.05
CA LYS A 444 6.92 -19.44 -22.84
C LYS A 444 6.19 -19.68 -21.53
N LEU A 445 6.61 -19.01 -20.43
CA LEU A 445 5.96 -19.10 -19.13
C LEU A 445 4.56 -18.50 -19.17
N TRP A 446 4.39 -17.35 -19.81
CA TRP A 446 3.09 -16.70 -19.98
C TRP A 446 2.09 -17.54 -20.76
N LEU A 447 2.53 -18.17 -21.85
CA LEU A 447 1.70 -19.10 -22.63
C LEU A 447 1.31 -20.34 -21.81
N ALA A 448 2.22 -20.87 -20.99
CA ALA A 448 1.96 -22.01 -20.11
C ALA A 448 0.93 -21.65 -19.02
N ILE A 449 0.98 -20.44 -18.47
CA ILE A 449 0.01 -19.93 -17.49
C ILE A 449 -1.38 -19.79 -18.14
N ILE A 450 -1.47 -19.21 -19.33
CA ILE A 450 -2.73 -19.09 -20.08
C ILE A 450 -3.32 -20.48 -20.36
N GLU A 451 -2.51 -21.43 -20.75
CA GLU A 451 -2.96 -22.80 -21.05
C GLU A 451 -3.42 -23.55 -19.79
N PHE A 452 -2.73 -23.34 -18.66
CA PHE A 452 -3.14 -23.85 -17.36
C PHE A 452 -4.52 -23.34 -16.95
N PHE A 453 -4.77 -22.03 -17.03
CA PHE A 453 -6.08 -21.45 -16.71
C PHE A 453 -7.17 -21.88 -17.70
N ARG A 454 -6.85 -21.99 -18.98
CA ARG A 454 -7.80 -22.49 -19.98
C ARG A 454 -8.23 -23.93 -19.67
N ASN A 455 -7.31 -24.79 -19.25
CA ASN A 455 -7.59 -26.17 -18.86
C ASN A 455 -8.36 -26.23 -17.52
N LEU A 456 -8.04 -25.36 -16.55
CA LEU A 456 -8.74 -25.29 -15.27
C LEU A 456 -10.21 -24.89 -15.45
N PHE A 457 -10.50 -23.90 -16.31
CA PHE A 457 -11.87 -23.47 -16.60
C PHE A 457 -12.65 -24.44 -17.52
N SER A 458 -11.97 -25.34 -18.24
CA SER A 458 -12.65 -26.38 -19.01
C SER A 458 -13.25 -27.50 -18.14
N VAL A 459 -12.73 -27.68 -16.92
CA VAL A 459 -13.21 -28.70 -15.96
C VAL A 459 -14.49 -28.24 -15.22
N PHE A 460 -14.82 -26.95 -15.22
CA PHE A 460 -16.01 -26.38 -14.56
C PHE A 460 -17.20 -26.14 -15.51
N LYS A 461 -17.14 -26.64 -16.74
CA LYS A 461 -18.29 -26.68 -17.65
C LYS A 461 -18.88 -28.09 -17.69
N VAL A 462 -19.64 -28.44 -16.63
CA VAL A 462 -20.68 -29.46 -16.65
C VAL A 462 -21.85 -28.90 -15.87
#